data_02a920ebbc5b30777100dadfb50e089d
#
_entry.id   02a920ebbc5b30777100dadfb50e089d
#
_cell.length_a   1.000
_cell.length_b   1.000
_cell.length_c   1.000
_cell.angle_alpha   90.00
_cell.angle_beta   90.00
_cell.angle_gamma   90.00
#
_symmetry.space_group_name_H-M   'P 1'
#
loop_
_entity.id
_entity.type
_entity.pdbx_description
1 polymer ?
#
loop_
_entity_poly.entity_id
_entity_poly.type
_entity_poly.pdbx_seq_one_letter_code
_entity_poly.pdbx_strand_id
1 'polypeptide(L)'
;MRKWHTLLPMTQELELDGLVRERIRGLRLARGWSLDALAARCYLSPSTLSRIETGHRRIALDQLVPIARALGTSLDQLVESVDDDDVVIRPQRDDASGVTTWLLTREGAPHGVTVAKMRIAASTRPVGRAELGVHPGRDWFTVLSGTARLQLGERTVLVEAGDAAEFSTMVPHAVGAHDGPVEILVILDHDGERVHLHPAAHR
;
A
#
# COMPACT_ATOMS: atom_id res chain seq x y z
N MET A 1 37.01 -12.47 19.03
CA MET A 1 36.96 -12.45 17.56
C MET A 1 35.99 -13.51 17.09
N ARG A 2 34.73 -13.17 16.77
CA ARG A 2 33.76 -14.11 16.19
C ARG A 2 33.52 -13.67 14.75
N LYS A 3 33.89 -14.54 13.82
CA LYS A 3 33.70 -14.35 12.37
C LYS A 3 32.21 -14.51 12.06
N TRP A 4 31.54 -13.44 11.68
CA TRP A 4 30.21 -13.48 11.06
C TRP A 4 30.41 -13.70 9.56
N HIS A 5 30.48 -14.93 9.12
CA HIS A 5 30.29 -15.35 7.74
C HIS A 5 28.96 -16.12 7.70
N THR A 6 27.85 -15.43 7.64
CA THR A 6 26.60 -16.02 7.16
C THR A 6 26.67 -15.98 5.65
N LEU A 7 27.21 -17.02 5.05
CA LEU A 7 27.00 -17.30 3.62
C LEU A 7 25.51 -17.59 3.48
N LEU A 8 24.76 -16.69 2.83
CA LEU A 8 23.44 -17.02 2.32
C LEU A 8 23.60 -18.29 1.48
N PRO A 9 22.76 -19.31 1.67
CA PRO A 9 22.90 -20.54 0.91
C PRO A 9 22.72 -20.22 -0.58
N MET A 10 23.57 -20.73 -1.43
CA MET A 10 23.56 -20.57 -2.91
C MET A 10 22.17 -20.85 -3.53
N THR A 11 21.32 -21.60 -2.85
CA THR A 11 19.94 -21.86 -3.22
C THR A 11 19.09 -20.60 -3.23
N GLN A 12 19.19 -19.72 -2.24
CA GLN A 12 18.39 -18.48 -2.17
C GLN A 12 18.75 -17.47 -3.27
N GLU A 13 20.03 -17.37 -3.64
CA GLU A 13 20.44 -16.51 -4.75
C GLU A 13 19.90 -17.00 -6.10
N LEU A 14 19.87 -18.31 -6.31
CA LEU A 14 19.33 -18.91 -7.54
C LEU A 14 17.81 -18.77 -7.62
N GLU A 15 17.11 -18.88 -6.50
CA GLU A 15 15.67 -18.69 -6.38
C GLU A 15 15.27 -17.25 -6.66
N LEU A 16 15.99 -16.28 -6.07
CA LEU A 16 15.75 -14.86 -6.31
C LEU A 16 15.99 -14.47 -7.77
N ASP A 17 17.09 -14.95 -8.36
CA ASP A 17 17.42 -14.66 -9.76
C ASP A 17 16.36 -15.26 -10.71
N GLY A 18 15.84 -16.46 -10.39
CA GLY A 18 14.72 -17.08 -11.09
C GLY A 18 13.45 -16.25 -11.02
N LEU A 19 13.06 -15.81 -9.83
CA LEU A 19 11.89 -15.00 -9.56
C LEU A 19 11.94 -13.66 -10.34
N VAL A 20 13.07 -12.96 -10.29
CA VAL A 20 13.25 -11.70 -11.02
C VAL A 20 13.09 -11.88 -12.52
N ARG A 21 13.62 -12.96 -13.10
CA ARG A 21 13.46 -13.27 -14.53
C ARG A 21 12.01 -13.53 -14.91
N GLU A 22 11.30 -14.31 -14.11
CA GLU A 22 9.88 -14.59 -14.34
C GLU A 22 9.03 -13.32 -14.27
N ARG A 23 9.31 -12.43 -13.34
CA ARG A 23 8.64 -11.13 -13.21
C ARG A 23 8.91 -10.24 -14.42
N ILE A 24 10.17 -10.10 -14.84
CA ILE A 24 10.54 -9.34 -16.04
C ILE A 24 9.78 -9.85 -17.25
N ARG A 25 9.82 -11.17 -17.47
CA ARG A 25 9.11 -11.81 -18.58
C ARG A 25 7.60 -11.62 -18.49
N GLY A 26 7.02 -11.84 -17.31
CA GLY A 26 5.58 -11.67 -17.07
C GLY A 26 5.12 -10.23 -17.32
N LEU A 27 5.85 -9.24 -16.80
CA LEU A 27 5.55 -7.83 -17.02
C LEU A 27 5.71 -7.40 -18.48
N ARG A 28 6.69 -7.93 -19.20
CA ARG A 28 6.85 -7.70 -20.64
C ARG A 28 5.66 -8.25 -21.43
N LEU A 29 5.29 -9.50 -21.15
CA LEU A 29 4.18 -10.17 -21.84
C LEU A 29 2.83 -9.50 -21.53
N ALA A 30 2.60 -9.09 -20.28
CA ALA A 30 1.40 -8.36 -19.88
C ALA A 30 1.22 -7.03 -20.64
N ARG A 31 2.32 -6.43 -21.12
CA ARG A 31 2.32 -5.23 -21.98
C ARG A 31 2.23 -5.54 -23.47
N GLY A 32 2.18 -6.82 -23.86
CA GLY A 32 2.20 -7.24 -25.26
C GLY A 32 3.53 -6.95 -25.96
N TRP A 33 4.64 -6.79 -25.23
CA TRP A 33 5.92 -6.42 -25.83
C TRP A 33 6.73 -7.64 -26.28
N SER A 34 7.33 -7.52 -27.47
CA SER A 34 8.39 -8.45 -27.92
C SER A 34 9.67 -8.22 -27.10
N LEU A 35 10.62 -9.14 -27.22
CA LEU A 35 11.98 -8.97 -26.67
C LEU A 35 12.66 -7.72 -27.26
N ASP A 36 12.50 -7.49 -28.57
CA ASP A 36 13.05 -6.30 -29.23
C ASP A 36 12.45 -5.01 -28.69
N ALA A 37 11.14 -5.01 -28.42
CA ALA A 37 10.45 -3.84 -27.89
C ALA A 37 10.91 -3.46 -26.48
N LEU A 38 11.16 -4.42 -25.61
CA LEU A 38 11.71 -4.16 -24.28
C LEU A 38 13.20 -3.82 -24.35
N ALA A 39 13.98 -4.55 -25.15
CA ALA A 39 15.41 -4.32 -25.32
C ALA A 39 15.72 -2.89 -25.77
N ALA A 40 14.95 -2.37 -26.75
CA ALA A 40 15.09 -0.99 -27.22
C ALA A 40 14.81 0.05 -26.13
N ARG A 41 13.86 -0.23 -25.20
CA ARG A 41 13.50 0.68 -24.10
C ARG A 41 14.50 0.70 -22.95
N CYS A 42 15.24 -0.38 -22.76
CA CYS A 42 16.24 -0.50 -21.69
C CYS A 42 17.70 -0.48 -22.24
N TYR A 43 17.88 -0.11 -23.50
CA TYR A 43 19.19 0.01 -24.15
C TYR A 43 20.02 -1.28 -24.12
N LEU A 44 19.36 -2.44 -24.19
CA LEU A 44 19.99 -3.76 -24.25
C LEU A 44 19.81 -4.36 -25.65
N SER A 45 20.66 -5.34 -25.98
CA SER A 45 20.41 -6.15 -27.17
C SER A 45 19.30 -7.17 -26.90
N PRO A 46 18.45 -7.50 -27.89
CA PRO A 46 17.44 -8.55 -27.75
C PRO A 46 18.02 -9.89 -27.31
N SER A 47 19.23 -10.24 -27.79
CA SER A 47 19.93 -11.46 -27.40
C SER A 47 20.36 -11.45 -25.93
N THR A 48 20.77 -10.27 -25.40
CA THR A 48 21.08 -10.13 -23.97
C THR A 48 19.82 -10.35 -23.15
N LEU A 49 18.73 -9.67 -23.49
CA LEU A 49 17.46 -9.78 -22.78
C LEU A 49 16.90 -11.22 -22.82
N SER A 50 16.96 -11.87 -23.98
CA SER A 50 16.58 -13.29 -24.13
C SER A 50 17.37 -14.20 -23.20
N ARG A 51 18.70 -14.01 -23.11
CA ARG A 51 19.56 -14.80 -22.19
C ARG A 51 19.26 -14.52 -20.74
N ILE A 52 18.88 -13.29 -20.38
CA ILE A 52 18.42 -12.92 -19.05
C ILE A 52 17.13 -13.67 -18.73
N GLU A 53 16.10 -13.54 -19.56
CA GLU A 53 14.80 -14.18 -19.30
C GLU A 53 14.88 -15.73 -19.28
N THR A 54 15.78 -16.32 -20.04
CA THR A 54 15.97 -17.79 -20.09
C THR A 54 16.96 -18.33 -19.06
N GLY A 55 17.57 -17.47 -18.25
CA GLY A 55 18.50 -17.90 -17.23
C GLY A 55 19.92 -18.22 -17.69
N HIS A 56 20.24 -18.01 -18.97
CA HIS A 56 21.58 -18.23 -19.51
C HIS A 56 22.56 -17.09 -19.22
N ARG A 57 22.10 -16.04 -18.55
CA ARG A 57 22.90 -14.91 -18.13
C ARG A 57 22.36 -14.33 -16.82
N ARG A 58 23.23 -14.06 -15.86
CA ARG A 58 22.90 -13.30 -14.65
C ARG A 58 22.58 -11.85 -15.01
N ILE A 59 21.67 -11.26 -14.25
CA ILE A 59 21.29 -9.86 -14.43
C ILE A 59 22.25 -9.01 -13.59
N ALA A 60 22.96 -8.11 -14.24
CA ALA A 60 23.76 -7.12 -13.54
C ALA A 60 22.86 -5.94 -13.10
N LEU A 61 23.24 -5.28 -12.00
CA LEU A 61 22.44 -4.18 -11.43
C LEU A 61 22.25 -3.02 -12.42
N ASP A 62 23.27 -2.72 -13.23
CA ASP A 62 23.23 -1.72 -14.30
C ASP A 62 22.22 -2.05 -15.41
N GLN A 63 21.87 -3.34 -15.56
CA GLN A 63 20.86 -3.81 -16.48
C GLN A 63 19.47 -3.86 -15.82
N LEU A 64 19.40 -4.22 -14.55
CA LEU A 64 18.14 -4.35 -13.82
C LEU A 64 17.41 -3.01 -13.68
N VAL A 65 18.15 -1.92 -13.40
CA VAL A 65 17.58 -0.57 -13.26
C VAL A 65 16.87 -0.08 -14.52
N PRO A 66 17.47 -0.08 -15.73
CA PRO A 66 16.76 0.32 -16.93
C PRO A 66 15.63 -0.62 -17.33
N ILE A 67 15.73 -1.93 -17.02
CA ILE A 67 14.63 -2.89 -17.24
C ILE A 67 13.44 -2.53 -16.36
N ALA A 68 13.65 -2.32 -15.05
CA ALA A 68 12.60 -1.93 -14.11
C ALA A 68 11.89 -0.64 -14.55
N ARG A 69 12.67 0.39 -14.92
CA ARG A 69 12.12 1.67 -15.43
C ARG A 69 11.28 1.47 -16.69
N ALA A 70 11.79 0.71 -17.65
CA ALA A 70 11.08 0.43 -18.90
C ALA A 70 9.75 -0.31 -18.62
N LEU A 71 9.77 -1.24 -17.68
CA LEU A 71 8.60 -2.00 -17.24
C LEU A 71 7.70 -1.22 -16.25
N GLY A 72 8.02 0.03 -15.88
CA GLY A 72 7.21 0.82 -14.95
C GLY A 72 7.03 0.17 -13.59
N THR A 73 8.08 -0.51 -13.09
CA THR A 73 8.12 -1.16 -11.77
C THR A 73 9.34 -0.69 -10.98
N SER A 74 9.37 -0.97 -9.68
CA SER A 74 10.53 -0.70 -8.83
C SER A 74 11.46 -1.92 -8.73
N LEU A 75 12.70 -1.70 -8.28
CA LEU A 75 13.61 -2.81 -7.97
C LEU A 75 13.06 -3.67 -6.84
N ASP A 76 12.48 -3.04 -5.82
CA ASP A 76 11.89 -3.74 -4.67
C ASP A 76 10.79 -4.69 -5.13
N GLN A 77 9.89 -4.24 -6.01
CA GLN A 77 8.83 -5.08 -6.59
C GLN A 77 9.38 -6.25 -7.41
N LEU A 78 10.55 -6.09 -8.04
CA LEU A 78 11.17 -7.19 -8.79
C LEU A 78 11.83 -8.22 -7.90
N VAL A 79 12.37 -7.82 -6.72
CA VAL A 79 13.12 -8.69 -5.81
C VAL A 79 12.32 -9.16 -4.59
N GLU A 80 11.13 -8.59 -4.35
CA GLU A 80 10.27 -8.96 -3.24
C GLU A 80 10.02 -10.48 -3.23
N SER A 81 10.32 -11.14 -2.12
CA SER A 81 10.03 -12.56 -1.98
C SER A 81 8.51 -12.76 -2.05
N VAL A 82 8.08 -13.77 -2.79
CA VAL A 82 6.72 -14.30 -2.66
C VAL A 82 6.77 -15.19 -1.43
N ASP A 83 6.55 -14.59 -0.25
CA ASP A 83 6.27 -15.42 0.90
C ASP A 83 4.95 -16.14 0.61
N ASP A 84 4.98 -17.46 0.71
CA ASP A 84 3.82 -18.35 0.55
C ASP A 84 2.87 -18.21 1.76
N ASP A 85 2.91 -17.03 2.37
CA ASP A 85 2.07 -16.64 3.48
C ASP A 85 0.61 -16.58 3.01
N ASP A 86 -0.26 -17.11 3.85
CA ASP A 86 -1.71 -17.06 3.68
C ASP A 86 -2.15 -15.69 3.10
N VAL A 87 -2.59 -15.67 1.84
CA VAL A 87 -3.05 -14.45 1.16
C VAL A 87 -4.26 -13.83 1.84
N VAL A 88 -4.90 -14.58 2.74
CA VAL A 88 -6.04 -14.13 3.53
C VAL A 88 -5.57 -13.39 4.77
N ILE A 89 -5.96 -12.14 4.89
CA ILE A 89 -5.74 -11.35 6.10
C ILE A 89 -6.91 -11.61 7.06
N ARG A 90 -6.59 -12.05 8.29
CA ARG A 90 -7.56 -12.22 9.38
C ARG A 90 -7.33 -11.11 10.40
N PRO A 91 -8.00 -9.95 10.22
CA PRO A 91 -7.71 -8.78 11.01
C PRO A 91 -8.12 -9.00 12.47
N GLN A 92 -7.28 -8.55 13.37
CA GLN A 92 -7.63 -8.45 14.77
C GLN A 92 -8.48 -7.20 15.00
N ARG A 93 -9.35 -7.28 15.98
CA ARG A 93 -10.18 -6.16 16.42
C ARG A 93 -9.38 -5.31 17.40
N ASP A 94 -9.35 -4.01 17.14
CA ASP A 94 -8.83 -3.01 18.07
C ASP A 94 -9.94 -2.01 18.42
N ASP A 95 -10.18 -1.81 19.72
CA ASP A 95 -11.22 -0.92 20.21
C ASP A 95 -10.58 0.25 20.97
N ALA A 96 -10.75 1.45 20.44
CA ALA A 96 -10.26 2.66 21.06
C ALA A 96 -11.26 3.81 20.94
N SER A 97 -11.58 4.46 22.05
CA SER A 97 -12.35 5.74 22.06
C SER A 97 -13.67 5.74 21.28
N GLY A 98 -14.39 4.62 21.29
CA GLY A 98 -15.67 4.48 20.56
C GLY A 98 -15.52 4.17 19.07
N VAL A 99 -14.30 3.90 18.61
CA VAL A 99 -13.99 3.39 17.30
C VAL A 99 -13.47 1.97 17.41
N THR A 100 -14.03 1.06 16.62
CA THR A 100 -13.50 -0.29 16.44
C THR A 100 -12.81 -0.35 15.08
N THR A 101 -11.56 -0.76 15.05
CA THR A 101 -10.74 -0.84 13.85
C THR A 101 -10.36 -2.28 13.53
N TRP A 102 -10.35 -2.64 12.27
CA TRP A 102 -9.80 -3.87 11.71
C TRP A 102 -8.82 -3.51 10.60
N LEU A 103 -7.53 -3.76 10.82
CA LEU A 103 -6.50 -3.54 9.82
C LEU A 103 -6.61 -4.61 8.72
N LEU A 104 -6.81 -4.20 7.48
CA LEU A 104 -6.99 -5.07 6.31
C LEU A 104 -5.74 -5.13 5.41
N THR A 105 -4.66 -4.49 5.82
CA THR A 105 -3.32 -4.60 5.23
C THR A 105 -2.37 -5.19 6.27
N ARG A 106 -1.27 -5.78 5.82
CA ARG A 106 -0.20 -6.23 6.71
C ARG A 106 0.63 -5.03 7.16
N GLU A 107 1.10 -5.06 8.41
CA GLU A 107 2.05 -4.05 8.90
C GLU A 107 3.30 -4.04 8.04
N GLY A 108 3.76 -2.84 7.67
CA GLY A 108 4.94 -2.67 6.84
C GLY A 108 4.75 -3.03 5.37
N ALA A 109 3.51 -3.10 4.87
CA ALA A 109 3.25 -3.33 3.45
C ALA A 109 4.04 -2.34 2.57
N PRO A 110 4.78 -2.83 1.55
CA PRO A 110 5.74 -2.02 0.80
C PRO A 110 5.12 -0.90 -0.04
N HIS A 111 3.81 -0.84 -0.10
CA HIS A 111 3.09 0.11 -0.95
C HIS A 111 2.73 1.43 -0.26
N GLY A 112 3.08 1.61 1.03
CA GLY A 112 2.81 2.86 1.78
C GLY A 112 1.32 3.20 1.91
N VAL A 113 0.44 2.21 1.71
CA VAL A 113 -1.02 2.37 1.79
C VAL A 113 -1.56 1.41 2.83
N THR A 114 -2.31 1.96 3.77
CA THR A 114 -3.01 1.19 4.80
C THR A 114 -4.51 1.18 4.51
N VAL A 115 -5.09 -0.01 4.49
CA VAL A 115 -6.53 -0.21 4.36
C VAL A 115 -7.07 -0.72 5.68
N ALA A 116 -8.08 -0.03 6.22
CA ALA A 116 -8.75 -0.45 7.45
C ALA A 116 -10.26 -0.37 7.32
N LYS A 117 -10.96 -1.30 7.97
CA LYS A 117 -12.38 -1.16 8.26
C LYS A 117 -12.53 -0.54 9.63
N MET A 118 -13.37 0.47 9.75
CA MET A 118 -13.65 1.14 11.00
C MET A 118 -15.16 1.15 11.27
N ARG A 119 -15.53 0.89 12.52
CA ARG A 119 -16.88 1.11 13.02
C ARG A 119 -16.83 2.21 14.08
N ILE A 120 -17.49 3.31 13.78
CA ILE A 120 -17.58 4.48 14.66
C ILE A 120 -18.92 4.40 15.38
N ALA A 121 -18.90 4.40 16.69
CA ALA A 121 -20.11 4.39 17.51
C ALA A 121 -20.88 5.71 17.32
N ALA A 122 -22.20 5.65 17.52
CA ALA A 122 -23.02 6.86 17.55
C ALA A 122 -22.49 7.82 18.62
N SER A 123 -22.28 9.06 18.22
CA SER A 123 -21.88 10.13 19.15
C SER A 123 -22.83 11.31 18.98
N THR A 124 -23.42 11.74 20.05
CA THR A 124 -24.23 12.96 20.08
C THR A 124 -23.38 14.23 20.23
N ARG A 125 -22.09 14.07 20.50
CA ARG A 125 -21.16 15.20 20.67
C ARG A 125 -20.63 15.65 19.31
N PRO A 126 -20.78 16.93 18.97
CA PRO A 126 -20.08 17.49 17.81
C PRO A 126 -18.57 17.40 18.00
N VAL A 127 -17.83 17.10 16.94
CA VAL A 127 -16.37 17.15 16.94
C VAL A 127 -15.95 18.60 17.13
N GLY A 128 -15.21 18.89 18.22
CA GLY A 128 -14.70 20.23 18.48
C GLY A 128 -13.60 20.61 17.49
N ARG A 129 -13.43 21.92 17.23
CA ARG A 129 -12.38 22.42 16.31
C ARG A 129 -10.97 21.96 16.71
N ALA A 130 -10.71 21.79 17.99
CA ALA A 130 -9.43 21.30 18.53
C ALA A 130 -9.20 19.79 18.30
N GLU A 131 -10.21 19.06 17.86
CA GLU A 131 -10.17 17.62 17.61
C GLU A 131 -9.98 17.31 16.10
N LEU A 132 -9.93 18.35 15.24
CA LEU A 132 -9.73 18.17 13.81
C LEU A 132 -8.25 17.89 13.52
N GLY A 133 -8.00 16.79 12.82
CA GLY A 133 -6.66 16.43 12.34
C GLY A 133 -6.26 17.25 11.12
N VAL A 134 -4.94 17.52 11.00
CA VAL A 134 -4.32 18.07 9.78
C VAL A 134 -3.03 17.32 9.54
N HIS A 135 -2.85 16.79 8.33
CA HIS A 135 -1.61 16.13 7.93
C HIS A 135 -1.41 16.24 6.41
N PRO A 136 -0.19 16.05 5.88
CA PRO A 136 0.02 15.96 4.44
C PRO A 136 -0.73 14.77 3.84
N GLY A 137 -1.14 14.87 2.57
CA GLY A 137 -1.71 13.77 1.82
C GLY A 137 -3.18 13.93 1.46
N ARG A 138 -3.82 12.81 1.21
CA ARG A 138 -5.25 12.70 0.88
C ARG A 138 -5.80 11.46 1.55
N ASP A 139 -6.95 11.60 2.19
CA ASP A 139 -7.71 10.46 2.70
C ASP A 139 -8.84 10.10 1.74
N TRP A 140 -9.12 8.84 1.71
CA TRP A 140 -10.25 8.28 0.99
C TRP A 140 -11.01 7.30 1.89
N PHE A 141 -12.33 7.38 1.88
CA PHE A 141 -13.16 6.36 2.51
C PHE A 141 -14.46 6.12 1.75
N THR A 142 -15.05 4.95 1.93
CA THR A 142 -16.41 4.64 1.51
C THR A 142 -17.23 4.16 2.71
N VAL A 143 -18.52 4.48 2.71
CA VAL A 143 -19.44 4.06 3.76
C VAL A 143 -20.04 2.70 3.40
N LEU A 144 -19.82 1.72 4.28
CA LEU A 144 -20.35 0.36 4.14
C LEU A 144 -21.76 0.23 4.71
N SER A 145 -22.04 0.93 5.83
CA SER A 145 -23.36 0.98 6.44
C SER A 145 -23.50 2.22 7.33
N GLY A 146 -24.72 2.72 7.49
CA GLY A 146 -25.02 3.95 8.22
C GLY A 146 -24.71 5.21 7.41
N THR A 147 -24.51 6.35 8.10
CA THR A 147 -24.17 7.63 7.49
C THR A 147 -22.96 8.22 8.22
N ALA A 148 -21.92 8.57 7.49
CA ALA A 148 -20.77 9.26 8.00
C ALA A 148 -20.98 10.77 7.97
N ARG A 149 -20.53 11.48 9.02
CA ARG A 149 -20.41 12.92 9.08
C ARG A 149 -18.94 13.29 8.88
N LEU A 150 -18.62 13.81 7.71
CA LEU A 150 -17.31 14.34 7.38
C LEU A 150 -17.27 15.84 7.69
N GLN A 151 -16.42 16.26 8.62
CA GLN A 151 -16.13 17.66 8.88
C GLN A 151 -14.89 18.07 8.09
N LEU A 152 -14.99 19.12 7.28
CA LEU A 152 -13.88 19.71 6.51
C LEU A 152 -13.82 21.21 6.81
N GLY A 153 -12.93 21.62 7.70
CA GLY A 153 -12.91 22.98 8.23
C GLY A 153 -14.25 23.33 8.88
N GLU A 154 -14.96 24.31 8.32
CA GLU A 154 -16.30 24.72 8.77
C GLU A 154 -17.44 23.99 8.06
N ARG A 155 -17.15 23.24 7.00
CA ARG A 155 -18.14 22.53 6.20
C ARG A 155 -18.39 21.13 6.76
N THR A 156 -19.65 20.78 6.92
CA THR A 156 -20.08 19.40 7.24
C THR A 156 -20.68 18.77 6.00
N VAL A 157 -20.27 17.55 5.69
CA VAL A 157 -20.78 16.73 4.57
C VAL A 157 -21.29 15.43 5.14
N LEU A 158 -22.47 15.00 4.74
CA LEU A 158 -22.99 13.67 5.02
C LEU A 158 -22.64 12.77 3.85
N VAL A 159 -22.11 11.58 4.17
CA VAL A 159 -21.76 10.56 3.20
C VAL A 159 -22.56 9.32 3.57
N GLU A 160 -23.43 8.88 2.66
CA GLU A 160 -24.38 7.81 2.90
C GLU A 160 -23.78 6.45 2.51
N ALA A 161 -24.43 5.35 2.93
CA ALA A 161 -24.01 4.00 2.58
C ALA A 161 -23.95 3.83 1.04
N GLY A 162 -22.80 3.36 0.53
CA GLY A 162 -22.50 3.21 -0.89
C GLY A 162 -21.77 4.42 -1.50
N ASP A 163 -21.77 5.56 -0.84
CA ASP A 163 -21.00 6.73 -1.28
C ASP A 163 -19.52 6.63 -0.82
N ALA A 164 -18.67 7.44 -1.46
CA ALA A 164 -17.27 7.60 -1.09
C ALA A 164 -16.91 9.10 -0.99
N ALA A 165 -15.89 9.38 -0.20
CA ALA A 165 -15.30 10.70 -0.08
C ALA A 165 -13.79 10.64 -0.27
N GLU A 166 -13.26 11.62 -1.00
CA GLU A 166 -11.83 11.88 -1.17
C GLU A 166 -11.58 13.36 -0.91
N PHE A 167 -10.61 13.66 -0.04
CA PHE A 167 -10.32 15.05 0.32
C PHE A 167 -8.85 15.26 0.67
N SER A 168 -8.40 16.52 0.59
CA SER A 168 -7.07 16.90 1.05
C SER A 168 -7.05 16.98 2.57
N THR A 169 -6.12 16.29 3.17
CA THR A 169 -5.90 16.25 4.63
C THR A 169 -5.18 17.48 5.19
N MET A 170 -4.75 18.39 4.29
CA MET A 170 -4.29 19.74 4.66
C MET A 170 -5.44 20.65 5.12
N VAL A 171 -6.70 20.27 4.87
CA VAL A 171 -7.87 20.90 5.48
C VAL A 171 -8.15 20.23 6.82
N PRO A 172 -8.34 21.00 7.91
CA PRO A 172 -8.73 20.42 9.20
C PRO A 172 -9.96 19.53 9.05
N HIS A 173 -9.86 18.26 9.45
CA HIS A 173 -10.91 17.28 9.16
C HIS A 173 -11.14 16.30 10.31
N ALA A 174 -12.33 15.72 10.34
CA ALA A 174 -12.69 14.58 11.16
C ALA A 174 -13.83 13.78 10.52
N VAL A 175 -13.85 12.48 10.77
CA VAL A 175 -14.96 11.61 10.37
C VAL A 175 -15.65 11.08 11.62
N GLY A 176 -16.96 11.15 11.67
CA GLY A 176 -17.79 10.66 12.76
C GLY A 176 -19.05 9.98 12.26
N ALA A 177 -19.82 9.44 13.18
CA ALA A 177 -21.14 8.87 12.90
C ALA A 177 -22.24 9.96 12.89
N HIS A 178 -23.27 9.78 12.07
CA HIS A 178 -24.47 10.61 12.01
C HIS A 178 -25.71 9.75 12.23
N ASP A 179 -26.52 10.13 13.22
CA ASP A 179 -27.79 9.47 13.57
C ASP A 179 -27.73 7.95 13.84
N GLY A 180 -26.57 7.44 14.22
CA GLY A 180 -26.37 6.02 14.48
C GLY A 180 -24.93 5.59 14.24
N PRO A 181 -24.56 4.34 14.52
CA PRO A 181 -23.22 3.85 14.22
C PRO A 181 -23.00 3.79 12.70
N VAL A 182 -21.76 4.06 12.27
CA VAL A 182 -21.34 3.97 10.87
C VAL A 182 -20.20 2.97 10.71
N GLU A 183 -20.21 2.20 9.64
CA GLU A 183 -19.08 1.39 9.19
C GLU A 183 -18.50 1.98 7.90
N ILE A 184 -17.20 2.19 7.89
CA ILE A 184 -16.46 2.73 6.75
C ILE A 184 -15.27 1.84 6.42
N LEU A 185 -14.87 1.84 5.15
CA LEU A 185 -13.57 1.36 4.69
C LEU A 185 -12.73 2.59 4.36
N VAL A 186 -11.55 2.69 4.96
CA VAL A 186 -10.62 3.81 4.75
C VAL A 186 -9.37 3.32 4.02
N ILE A 187 -8.81 4.19 3.18
CA ILE A 187 -7.51 4.03 2.54
C ILE A 187 -6.67 5.23 2.96
N LEU A 188 -5.60 4.95 3.69
CA LEU A 188 -4.72 5.94 4.30
C LEU A 188 -3.31 5.80 3.73
N ASP A 189 -2.63 6.91 3.53
CA ASP A 189 -1.19 6.91 3.39
C ASP A 189 -0.49 6.79 4.76
N HIS A 190 0.83 6.81 4.77
CA HIS A 190 1.61 6.66 6.00
C HIS A 190 1.30 7.76 7.06
N ASP A 191 1.06 8.99 6.62
CA ASP A 191 0.76 10.09 7.53
C ASP A 191 -0.67 9.98 8.06
N GLY A 192 -1.64 9.58 7.23
CA GLY A 192 -3.01 9.29 7.62
C GLY A 192 -3.11 8.12 8.59
N GLU A 193 -2.35 7.04 8.37
CA GLU A 193 -2.27 5.92 9.31
C GLU A 193 -1.86 6.38 10.71
N ARG A 194 -0.79 7.15 10.83
CA ARG A 194 -0.29 7.67 12.12
C ARG A 194 -1.32 8.52 12.84
N VAL A 195 -2.05 9.36 12.12
CA VAL A 195 -3.01 10.30 12.72
C VAL A 195 -4.31 9.59 13.12
N HIS A 196 -4.81 8.69 12.28
CA HIS A 196 -6.14 8.11 12.45
C HIS A 196 -6.14 6.77 13.17
N LEU A 197 -5.08 5.96 13.05
CA LEU A 197 -5.02 4.64 13.68
C LEU A 197 -4.15 4.60 14.94
N HIS A 198 -3.23 5.56 15.11
CA HIS A 198 -2.33 5.63 16.27
C HIS A 198 -2.34 7.00 16.98
N PRO A 199 -3.51 7.52 17.38
CA PRO A 199 -3.62 8.90 17.92
C PRO A 199 -2.86 9.13 19.23
N ALA A 200 -2.35 8.10 19.89
CA ALA A 200 -1.66 8.21 21.19
C ALA A 200 -0.18 8.63 21.12
N ALA A 201 0.41 8.73 19.92
CA ALA A 201 1.84 9.06 19.76
C ALA A 201 2.16 10.56 19.79
N HIS A 202 1.16 11.44 19.94
CA HIS A 202 1.31 12.89 19.89
C HIS A 202 0.80 13.63 21.15
N ARG A 203 1.19 13.15 22.36
CA ARG A 203 1.10 13.94 23.59
C ARG A 203 2.47 14.20 24.16
#